data_47b392f5b088ad80e4f4933dad2444f8
#
_entry.id   47b392f5b088ad80e4f4933dad2444f8
#
_cell.length_a   1.000
_cell.length_b   1.000
_cell.length_c   1.000
_cell.angle_alpha   90.00
_cell.angle_beta   90.00
_cell.angle_gamma   90.00
#
_symmetry.space_group_name_H-M   'P 1'
#
loop_
_entity.id
_entity.type
_entity.pdbx_description
1 polymer ?
#
loop_
_entity_poly.entity_id
_entity_poly.type
_entity_poly.pdbx_seq_one_letter_code
_entity_poly.pdbx_strand_id
1 'polypeptide(L)'
;MVWLIGNKGMLGTELSNKLSACGIECVGTDREVDITESAALERYAESLVFRGKSIRAVINCAAYTAVDKAEEDRDLCSRLNEDGPANIASCAAKYGAVMLHISTDYVFNGNGERPYREDDPTDPTGVYGLTKRDGESAALANNPRTWILRTAWLYGAHGNNFVHTMLRLMAEKTELKVVNDQRGTPTRAKDLCEAICAFLLSVPAIAREAAHPEACAYKTVSSPEFGIYHFSNEGNISWFDFA
;
A
#
# COMPACT_ATOMS: atom_id res chain seq x y z
N MET A 1 13.73 -5.60 -12.26
CA MET A 1 12.73 -4.53 -12.30
C MET A 1 11.65 -4.70 -11.22
N VAL A 2 10.91 -3.66 -10.90
CA VAL A 2 9.75 -3.64 -9.99
C VAL A 2 8.46 -3.64 -10.82
N TRP A 3 7.46 -4.43 -10.43
CA TRP A 3 6.10 -4.34 -10.95
C TRP A 3 5.19 -3.67 -9.91
N LEU A 4 4.66 -2.49 -10.25
CA LEU A 4 3.81 -1.67 -9.39
C LEU A 4 2.35 -1.80 -9.84
N ILE A 5 1.52 -2.43 -9.03
CA ILE A 5 0.08 -2.62 -9.26
C ILE A 5 -0.69 -1.50 -8.54
N GLY A 6 -1.66 -0.88 -9.23
CA GLY A 6 -2.37 0.30 -8.76
C GLY A 6 -1.58 1.60 -8.97
N ASN A 7 -0.77 1.67 -10.02
CA ASN A 7 0.15 2.78 -10.30
C ASN A 7 -0.54 4.11 -10.61
N LYS A 8 -1.85 4.12 -10.93
CA LYS A 8 -2.64 5.34 -11.20
C LYS A 8 -3.33 5.89 -9.95
N GLY A 9 -3.30 5.15 -8.83
CA GLY A 9 -3.81 5.62 -7.54
C GLY A 9 -2.92 6.69 -6.91
N MET A 10 -3.37 7.28 -5.78
CA MET A 10 -2.64 8.33 -5.06
C MET A 10 -1.20 7.89 -4.72
N LEU A 11 -1.05 6.79 -3.99
CA LEU A 11 0.25 6.27 -3.61
C LEU A 11 1.03 5.75 -4.81
N GLY A 12 0.37 5.02 -5.72
CA GLY A 12 1.03 4.44 -6.90
C GLY A 12 1.66 5.48 -7.82
N THR A 13 0.99 6.62 -8.02
CA THR A 13 1.54 7.75 -8.81
C THR A 13 2.77 8.36 -8.14
N GLU A 14 2.69 8.64 -6.83
CA GLU A 14 3.81 9.18 -6.06
C GLU A 14 4.99 8.21 -6.05
N LEU A 15 4.71 6.92 -5.87
CA LEU A 15 5.74 5.87 -5.87
C LEU A 15 6.38 5.67 -7.25
N SER A 16 5.62 5.75 -8.34
CA SER A 16 6.17 5.70 -9.70
C SER A 16 7.21 6.80 -9.92
N ASN A 17 6.89 8.03 -9.48
CA ASN A 17 7.80 9.17 -9.56
C ASN A 17 9.06 8.94 -8.71
N LYS A 18 8.88 8.40 -7.50
CA LYS A 18 9.98 8.12 -6.59
C LYS A 18 10.91 7.04 -7.12
N LEU A 19 10.37 5.93 -7.63
CA LEU A 19 11.16 4.84 -8.23
C LEU A 19 11.97 5.35 -9.42
N SER A 20 11.36 6.18 -10.27
CA SER A 20 12.05 6.84 -11.38
C SER A 20 13.20 7.72 -10.89
N ALA A 21 13.00 8.52 -9.85
CA ALA A 21 14.05 9.37 -9.27
C ALA A 21 15.22 8.57 -8.69
N CYS A 22 14.94 7.38 -8.14
CA CYS A 22 15.98 6.45 -7.66
C CYS A 22 16.65 5.64 -8.80
N GLY A 23 16.20 5.81 -10.05
CA GLY A 23 16.69 5.02 -11.19
C GLY A 23 16.35 3.53 -11.05
N ILE A 24 15.25 3.20 -10.37
CA ILE A 24 14.76 1.82 -10.23
C ILE A 24 13.79 1.55 -11.38
N GLU A 25 14.13 0.56 -12.21
CA GLU A 25 13.26 0.15 -13.31
C GLU A 25 11.91 -0.34 -12.78
N CYS A 26 10.83 0.33 -13.20
CA CYS A 26 9.46 0.04 -12.77
C CYS A 26 8.51 -0.06 -13.97
N VAL A 27 7.61 -1.05 -13.92
CA VAL A 27 6.46 -1.15 -14.82
C VAL A 27 5.21 -1.07 -13.98
N GLY A 28 4.30 -0.17 -14.34
CA GLY A 28 3.06 0.04 -13.63
C GLY A 28 1.87 -0.62 -14.34
N THR A 29 0.92 -1.14 -13.56
CA THR A 29 -0.40 -1.57 -14.02
C THR A 29 -1.49 -1.06 -13.08
N ASP A 30 -2.70 -0.97 -13.61
CA ASP A 30 -3.90 -0.62 -12.87
C ASP A 30 -5.04 -1.57 -13.32
N ARG A 31 -6.24 -1.08 -13.53
CA ARG A 31 -7.44 -1.85 -13.87
C ARG A 31 -7.33 -2.66 -15.17
N GLU A 32 -6.36 -2.37 -16.03
CA GLU A 32 -6.08 -3.14 -17.25
C GLU A 32 -5.54 -4.56 -16.95
N VAL A 33 -5.06 -4.79 -15.72
CA VAL A 33 -4.71 -6.13 -15.22
C VAL A 33 -5.57 -6.39 -13.98
N ASP A 34 -6.62 -7.18 -14.15
CA ASP A 34 -7.53 -7.50 -13.06
C ASP A 34 -6.85 -8.41 -12.04
N ILE A 35 -6.65 -7.88 -10.83
CA ILE A 35 -5.98 -8.60 -9.73
C ILE A 35 -6.83 -9.73 -9.17
N THR A 36 -8.15 -9.71 -9.37
CA THR A 36 -9.06 -10.77 -8.93
C THR A 36 -8.96 -12.02 -9.80
N GLU A 37 -8.31 -11.91 -10.97
CA GLU A 37 -8.13 -12.97 -11.95
C GLU A 37 -6.65 -13.41 -12.02
N SER A 38 -6.29 -14.53 -11.38
CA SER A 38 -4.90 -15.01 -11.35
C SER A 38 -4.30 -15.19 -12.73
N ALA A 39 -5.12 -15.66 -13.69
CA ALA A 39 -4.71 -15.82 -15.10
C ALA A 39 -4.36 -14.50 -15.79
N ALA A 40 -4.98 -13.36 -15.38
CA ALA A 40 -4.63 -12.05 -15.94
C ALA A 40 -3.24 -11.60 -15.44
N LEU A 41 -2.96 -11.79 -14.16
CA LEU A 41 -1.65 -11.51 -13.56
C LEU A 41 -0.55 -12.38 -14.20
N GLU A 42 -0.80 -13.68 -14.38
CA GLU A 42 0.16 -14.60 -15.00
C GLU A 42 0.47 -14.21 -16.44
N ARG A 43 -0.55 -13.98 -17.28
CA ARG A 43 -0.35 -13.53 -18.68
C ARG A 43 0.47 -12.25 -18.75
N TYR A 44 0.22 -11.30 -17.84
CA TYR A 44 0.98 -10.07 -17.82
C TYR A 44 2.44 -10.31 -17.43
N ALA A 45 2.69 -11.08 -16.37
CA ALA A 45 4.02 -11.44 -15.90
C ALA A 45 4.82 -12.20 -17.01
N GLU A 46 4.19 -13.16 -17.68
CA GLU A 46 4.77 -13.88 -18.82
C GLU A 46 5.16 -12.92 -19.95
N SER A 47 4.32 -11.91 -20.24
CA SER A 47 4.64 -10.89 -21.25
C SER A 47 5.86 -10.05 -20.88
N LEU A 48 6.08 -9.79 -19.59
CA LEU A 48 7.26 -9.10 -19.10
C LEU A 48 8.52 -9.95 -19.27
N VAL A 49 8.45 -11.22 -18.88
CA VAL A 49 9.55 -12.17 -19.04
C VAL A 49 9.91 -12.38 -20.53
N PHE A 50 8.92 -12.51 -21.40
CA PHE A 50 9.12 -12.61 -22.85
C PHE A 50 9.85 -11.38 -23.43
N ARG A 51 9.63 -10.19 -22.84
CA ARG A 51 10.35 -8.96 -23.18
C ARG A 51 11.73 -8.85 -22.50
N GLY A 52 12.23 -9.92 -21.91
CA GLY A 52 13.53 -9.97 -21.24
C GLY A 52 13.57 -9.29 -19.88
N LYS A 53 12.42 -9.00 -19.26
CA LYS A 53 12.36 -8.38 -17.94
C LYS A 53 12.41 -9.44 -16.84
N SER A 54 13.17 -9.18 -15.77
CA SER A 54 13.21 -10.02 -14.58
C SER A 54 12.47 -9.32 -13.44
N ILE A 55 11.33 -9.88 -13.02
CA ILE A 55 10.53 -9.35 -11.92
C ILE A 55 11.26 -9.64 -10.61
N ARG A 56 11.70 -8.60 -9.88
CA ARG A 56 12.42 -8.71 -8.61
C ARG A 56 11.52 -8.43 -7.41
N ALA A 57 10.57 -7.52 -7.59
CA ALA A 57 9.57 -7.17 -6.59
C ALA A 57 8.24 -6.87 -7.26
N VAL A 58 7.16 -7.17 -6.56
CA VAL A 58 5.80 -6.75 -6.88
C VAL A 58 5.29 -5.88 -5.74
N ILE A 59 4.82 -4.68 -6.05
CA ILE A 59 4.23 -3.77 -5.05
C ILE A 59 2.74 -3.68 -5.32
N ASN A 60 1.93 -4.00 -4.33
CA ASN A 60 0.49 -3.88 -4.41
C ASN A 60 -0.02 -2.62 -3.70
N CYS A 61 -0.36 -1.59 -4.48
CA CYS A 61 -1.07 -0.39 -4.04
C CYS A 61 -2.57 -0.43 -4.43
N ALA A 62 -3.03 -1.47 -5.13
CA ALA A 62 -4.43 -1.61 -5.50
C ALA A 62 -5.24 -2.13 -4.31
N ALA A 63 -6.40 -1.52 -4.09
CA ALA A 63 -7.35 -1.92 -3.06
C ALA A 63 -8.73 -1.30 -3.33
N TYR A 64 -9.78 -1.91 -2.77
CA TYR A 64 -11.04 -1.24 -2.53
C TYR A 64 -10.88 -0.35 -1.29
N THR A 65 -11.01 0.97 -1.43
CA THR A 65 -10.69 1.94 -0.36
C THR A 65 -11.88 2.79 0.09
N ALA A 66 -13.07 2.57 -0.49
CA ALA A 66 -14.29 3.28 -0.09
C ALA A 66 -14.88 2.64 1.17
N VAL A 67 -14.36 3.01 2.34
CA VAL A 67 -14.64 2.37 3.65
C VAL A 67 -16.14 2.21 3.90
N ASP A 68 -16.91 3.30 3.79
CA ASP A 68 -18.36 3.27 4.06
C ASP A 68 -19.11 2.40 3.06
N LYS A 69 -18.74 2.44 1.77
CA LYS A 69 -19.38 1.64 0.73
C LYS A 69 -19.00 0.15 0.81
N ALA A 70 -17.94 -0.20 1.49
CA ALA A 70 -17.54 -1.59 1.65
C ALA A 70 -18.64 -2.44 2.34
N GLU A 71 -19.47 -1.81 3.20
CA GLU A 71 -20.60 -2.48 3.86
C GLU A 71 -21.68 -2.91 2.88
N GLU A 72 -21.84 -2.18 1.77
CA GLU A 72 -22.80 -2.47 0.69
C GLU A 72 -22.19 -3.35 -0.39
N ASP A 73 -20.89 -3.17 -0.69
CA ASP A 73 -20.15 -3.82 -1.78
C ASP A 73 -19.23 -4.97 -1.27
N ARG A 74 -19.68 -5.74 -0.31
CA ARG A 74 -18.87 -6.78 0.40
C ARG A 74 -18.13 -7.72 -0.55
N ASP A 75 -18.80 -8.26 -1.54
CA ASP A 75 -18.22 -9.22 -2.49
C ASP A 75 -17.11 -8.60 -3.32
N LEU A 76 -17.28 -7.37 -3.80
CA LEU A 76 -16.24 -6.66 -4.54
C LEU A 76 -15.07 -6.28 -3.63
N CYS A 77 -15.38 -5.85 -2.40
CA CYS A 77 -14.37 -5.51 -1.41
C CYS A 77 -13.51 -6.73 -1.08
N SER A 78 -14.10 -7.91 -0.81
CA SER A 78 -13.38 -9.16 -0.55
C SER A 78 -12.51 -9.57 -1.75
N ARG A 79 -13.07 -9.60 -2.94
CA ARG A 79 -12.30 -9.95 -4.14
C ARG A 79 -11.08 -9.06 -4.36
N LEU A 80 -11.22 -7.73 -4.15
CA LEU A 80 -10.11 -6.80 -4.38
C LEU A 80 -9.11 -6.78 -3.21
N ASN A 81 -9.57 -6.92 -1.98
CA ASN A 81 -8.73 -6.75 -0.79
C ASN A 81 -8.20 -8.06 -0.21
N GLU A 82 -8.78 -9.21 -0.56
CA GLU A 82 -8.39 -10.55 -0.09
C GLU A 82 -7.89 -11.41 -1.26
N ASP A 83 -8.75 -11.72 -2.26
CA ASP A 83 -8.35 -12.57 -3.39
C ASP A 83 -7.26 -11.91 -4.24
N GLY A 84 -7.36 -10.58 -4.45
CA GLY A 84 -6.36 -9.82 -5.20
C GLY A 84 -4.95 -9.96 -4.62
N PRO A 85 -4.71 -9.64 -3.34
CA PRO A 85 -3.42 -9.87 -2.68
C PRO A 85 -2.95 -11.32 -2.71
N ALA A 86 -3.85 -12.31 -2.55
CA ALA A 86 -3.52 -13.72 -2.67
C ALA A 86 -2.97 -14.07 -4.06
N ASN A 87 -3.67 -13.64 -5.10
CA ASN A 87 -3.28 -13.88 -6.50
C ASN A 87 -1.95 -13.20 -6.85
N ILE A 88 -1.76 -11.95 -6.40
CA ILE A 88 -0.52 -11.19 -6.60
C ILE A 88 0.64 -11.89 -5.90
N ALA A 89 0.45 -12.34 -4.65
CA ALA A 89 1.46 -13.05 -3.87
C ALA A 89 1.87 -14.36 -4.55
N SER A 90 0.89 -15.17 -4.99
CA SER A 90 1.14 -16.41 -5.73
C SER A 90 1.92 -16.15 -7.02
N CYS A 91 1.51 -15.13 -7.79
CA CYS A 91 2.21 -14.73 -9.01
C CYS A 91 3.64 -14.29 -8.70
N ALA A 92 3.86 -13.44 -7.70
CA ALA A 92 5.18 -12.99 -7.29
C ALA A 92 6.08 -14.17 -6.88
N ALA A 93 5.56 -15.13 -6.09
CA ALA A 93 6.27 -16.33 -5.67
C ALA A 93 6.71 -17.20 -6.86
N LYS A 94 5.84 -17.38 -7.86
CA LYS A 94 6.14 -18.14 -9.11
C LYS A 94 7.39 -17.59 -9.83
N TYR A 95 7.61 -16.27 -9.78
CA TYR A 95 8.77 -15.61 -10.41
C TYR A 95 9.92 -15.33 -9.41
N GLY A 96 9.85 -15.85 -8.18
CA GLY A 96 10.87 -15.63 -7.16
C GLY A 96 11.00 -14.16 -6.72
N ALA A 97 9.98 -13.36 -6.96
CA ALA A 97 9.94 -11.95 -6.57
C ALA A 97 9.51 -11.79 -5.10
N VAL A 98 10.02 -10.75 -4.44
CA VAL A 98 9.46 -10.30 -3.17
C VAL A 98 8.15 -9.55 -3.41
N MET A 99 7.25 -9.55 -2.42
CA MET A 99 6.05 -8.73 -2.46
C MET A 99 6.08 -7.66 -1.37
N LEU A 100 5.58 -6.47 -1.67
CA LEU A 100 5.23 -5.45 -0.68
C LEU A 100 3.76 -5.10 -0.87
N HIS A 101 2.97 -5.31 0.18
CA HIS A 101 1.53 -5.04 0.17
C HIS A 101 1.18 -3.90 1.12
N ILE A 102 0.43 -2.92 0.63
CA ILE A 102 -0.05 -1.79 1.44
C ILE A 102 -1.34 -2.19 2.15
N SER A 103 -1.32 -2.11 3.48
CA SER A 103 -2.46 -2.37 4.35
C SER A 103 -2.85 -1.12 5.15
N THR A 104 -3.64 -1.28 6.20
CA THR A 104 -4.31 -0.21 6.93
C THR A 104 -4.34 -0.47 8.43
N ASP A 105 -4.49 0.59 9.20
CA ASP A 105 -4.81 0.57 10.64
C ASP A 105 -6.24 0.10 10.95
N TYR A 106 -7.16 0.10 9.95
CA TYR A 106 -8.52 -0.43 10.10
C TYR A 106 -8.59 -1.94 10.39
N VAL A 107 -7.47 -2.65 10.36
CA VAL A 107 -7.37 -4.03 10.84
C VAL A 107 -7.55 -4.14 12.35
N PHE A 108 -7.45 -3.02 13.07
CA PHE A 108 -7.69 -2.91 14.51
C PHE A 108 -9.09 -2.34 14.80
N ASN A 109 -9.60 -2.54 16.03
CA ASN A 109 -10.91 -2.03 16.45
C ASN A 109 -10.94 -0.55 16.85
N GLY A 110 -9.79 0.12 16.93
CA GLY A 110 -9.70 1.54 17.27
C GLY A 110 -9.85 1.87 18.76
N ASN A 111 -10.02 0.89 19.66
CA ASN A 111 -10.25 1.08 21.09
C ASN A 111 -8.95 1.06 21.94
N GLY A 112 -7.79 1.10 21.29
CA GLY A 112 -6.50 1.03 21.99
C GLY A 112 -6.20 2.30 22.78
N GLU A 113 -5.75 2.13 24.03
CA GLU A 113 -5.28 3.23 24.87
C GLU A 113 -3.83 3.68 24.56
N ARG A 114 -3.13 2.93 23.75
CA ARG A 114 -1.76 3.19 23.25
C ARG A 114 -1.68 2.96 21.74
N PRO A 115 -0.63 3.43 21.07
CA PRO A 115 -0.37 3.05 19.68
C PRO A 115 -0.32 1.53 19.51
N TYR A 116 -0.98 1.02 18.49
CA TYR A 116 -0.94 -0.40 18.14
C TYR A 116 0.45 -0.81 17.63
N ARG A 117 0.83 -2.04 17.94
CA ARG A 117 2.05 -2.69 17.46
C ARG A 117 1.71 -3.69 16.35
N GLU A 118 2.72 -4.12 15.62
CA GLU A 118 2.56 -5.07 14.53
C GLU A 118 2.06 -6.44 14.99
N ASP A 119 2.41 -6.84 16.23
CA ASP A 119 2.03 -8.11 16.88
C ASP A 119 0.75 -8.02 17.73
N ASP A 120 0.12 -6.85 17.83
CA ASP A 120 -1.17 -6.72 18.53
C ASP A 120 -2.27 -7.48 17.77
N PRO A 121 -3.20 -8.13 18.49
CA PRO A 121 -4.33 -8.83 17.88
C PRO A 121 -5.17 -7.88 17.02
N THR A 122 -5.47 -8.31 15.80
CA THR A 122 -6.38 -7.59 14.91
C THR A 122 -7.83 -7.92 15.23
N ASP A 123 -8.70 -6.90 15.24
CA ASP A 123 -10.13 -7.01 15.53
C ASP A 123 -10.92 -5.97 14.73
N PRO A 124 -10.97 -6.07 13.39
CA PRO A 124 -11.60 -5.10 12.53
C PRO A 124 -13.10 -5.01 12.76
N THR A 125 -13.65 -3.80 12.81
CA THR A 125 -15.07 -3.53 13.09
C THR A 125 -15.94 -3.42 11.84
N GLY A 126 -15.35 -3.30 10.64
CA GLY A 126 -16.06 -3.13 9.37
C GLY A 126 -15.49 -4.01 8.27
N VAL A 127 -16.23 -4.12 7.16
CA VAL A 127 -15.89 -4.96 5.99
C VAL A 127 -14.56 -4.58 5.37
N TYR A 128 -14.27 -3.28 5.26
CA TYR A 128 -12.98 -2.82 4.74
C TYR A 128 -11.81 -3.36 5.57
N GLY A 129 -11.83 -3.15 6.88
CA GLY A 129 -10.78 -3.62 7.78
C GLY A 129 -10.65 -5.14 7.77
N LEU A 130 -11.79 -5.85 7.78
CA LEU A 130 -11.84 -7.31 7.73
C LEU A 130 -11.17 -7.85 6.47
N THR A 131 -11.58 -7.38 5.30
CA THR A 131 -11.05 -7.85 4.02
C THR A 131 -9.57 -7.47 3.83
N LYS A 132 -9.13 -6.32 4.36
CA LYS A 132 -7.70 -5.95 4.36
C LYS A 132 -6.87 -6.89 5.24
N ARG A 133 -7.35 -7.21 6.46
CA ARG A 133 -6.70 -8.19 7.35
C ARG A 133 -6.59 -9.58 6.70
N ASP A 134 -7.67 -10.03 6.07
CA ASP A 134 -7.71 -11.34 5.42
C ASP A 134 -6.78 -11.36 4.21
N GLY A 135 -6.66 -10.25 3.49
CA GLY A 135 -5.67 -10.05 2.42
C GLY A 135 -4.21 -10.07 2.90
N GLU A 136 -3.91 -9.52 4.10
CA GLU A 136 -2.57 -9.65 4.71
C GLU A 136 -2.22 -11.13 4.92
N SER A 137 -3.15 -11.87 5.53
CA SER A 137 -2.99 -13.30 5.82
C SER A 137 -2.83 -14.11 4.54
N ALA A 138 -3.66 -13.83 3.52
CA ALA A 138 -3.60 -14.50 2.22
C ALA A 138 -2.29 -14.20 1.48
N ALA A 139 -1.81 -12.96 1.51
CA ALA A 139 -0.54 -12.59 0.88
C ALA A 139 0.66 -13.31 1.51
N LEU A 140 0.73 -13.35 2.85
CA LEU A 140 1.80 -14.04 3.58
C LEU A 140 1.76 -15.56 3.36
N ALA A 141 0.56 -16.16 3.30
CA ALA A 141 0.40 -17.59 3.06
C ALA A 141 0.85 -18.01 1.65
N ASN A 142 0.63 -17.16 0.65
CA ASN A 142 0.95 -17.45 -0.75
C ASN A 142 2.38 -17.04 -1.17
N ASN A 143 3.00 -16.11 -0.45
CA ASN A 143 4.41 -15.74 -0.64
C ASN A 143 5.06 -15.39 0.71
N PRO A 144 5.89 -16.28 1.30
CA PRO A 144 6.56 -15.99 2.56
C PRO A 144 7.59 -14.86 2.45
N ARG A 145 7.93 -14.42 1.24
CA ARG A 145 8.81 -13.26 0.97
C ARG A 145 7.99 -11.98 0.77
N THR A 146 7.05 -11.73 1.69
CA THR A 146 6.15 -10.58 1.66
C THR A 146 6.39 -9.65 2.84
N TRP A 147 6.44 -8.35 2.56
CA TRP A 147 6.29 -7.28 3.53
C TRP A 147 4.88 -6.72 3.45
N ILE A 148 4.22 -6.62 4.60
CA ILE A 148 2.95 -5.91 4.76
C ILE A 148 3.25 -4.56 5.40
N LEU A 149 2.84 -3.47 4.77
CA LEU A 149 2.99 -2.13 5.33
C LEU A 149 1.61 -1.57 5.68
N ARG A 150 1.25 -1.60 6.98
CA ARG A 150 0.05 -0.94 7.50
C ARG A 150 0.31 0.55 7.64
N THR A 151 -0.59 1.36 7.12
CA THR A 151 -0.53 2.83 7.20
C THR A 151 -1.88 3.41 7.58
N ALA A 152 -1.89 4.68 8.00
CA ALA A 152 -3.08 5.38 8.45
C ALA A 152 -3.20 6.75 7.80
N TRP A 153 -4.43 7.21 7.54
CA TRP A 153 -4.77 8.58 7.14
C TRP A 153 -3.89 9.12 5.99
N LEU A 154 -3.71 8.29 4.96
CA LEU A 154 -2.82 8.59 3.85
C LEU A 154 -3.33 9.78 3.04
N TYR A 155 -2.46 10.78 2.81
CA TYR A 155 -2.74 11.94 2.00
C TYR A 155 -1.55 12.28 1.09
N GLY A 156 -1.81 13.01 0.00
CA GLY A 156 -0.77 13.38 -0.95
C GLY A 156 -1.25 14.32 -2.04
N ALA A 157 -0.35 14.65 -2.96
CA ALA A 157 -0.63 15.58 -4.06
C ALA A 157 -1.55 15.00 -5.14
N HIS A 158 -1.70 13.69 -5.20
CA HIS A 158 -2.46 13.00 -6.24
C HIS A 158 -3.73 12.36 -5.70
N GLY A 159 -4.72 12.17 -6.59
CA GLY A 159 -5.97 11.48 -6.26
C GLY A 159 -6.84 12.19 -5.23
N ASN A 160 -7.93 11.55 -4.83
CA ASN A 160 -8.81 12.04 -3.79
C ASN A 160 -8.28 11.67 -2.41
N ASN A 161 -8.24 12.63 -1.50
CA ASN A 161 -7.87 12.42 -0.10
C ASN A 161 -8.54 13.47 0.79
N PHE A 162 -8.38 13.31 2.11
CA PHE A 162 -9.00 14.19 3.09
C PHE A 162 -8.61 15.66 2.87
N VAL A 163 -7.33 15.96 2.64
CA VAL A 163 -6.83 17.33 2.45
C VAL A 163 -7.51 18.01 1.25
N HIS A 164 -7.53 17.34 0.08
CA HIS A 164 -8.20 17.87 -1.10
C HIS A 164 -9.71 18.05 -0.88
N THR A 165 -10.34 17.14 -0.12
CA THR A 165 -11.74 17.23 0.23
C THR A 165 -12.01 18.45 1.11
N MET A 166 -11.19 18.67 2.15
CA MET A 166 -11.32 19.86 3.02
C MET A 166 -11.10 21.15 2.26
N LEU A 167 -10.03 21.26 1.47
CA LEU A 167 -9.77 22.45 0.65
C LEU A 167 -10.94 22.80 -0.28
N ARG A 168 -11.54 21.80 -0.93
CA ARG A 168 -12.71 21.99 -1.78
C ARG A 168 -13.94 22.43 -0.97
N LEU A 169 -14.22 21.75 0.14
CA LEU A 169 -15.39 22.06 0.95
C LEU A 169 -15.28 23.43 1.62
N MET A 170 -14.09 23.84 2.05
CA MET A 170 -13.84 25.20 2.61
C MET A 170 -14.06 26.32 1.58
N ALA A 171 -13.82 26.04 0.29
CA ALA A 171 -14.11 26.99 -0.77
C ALA A 171 -15.62 27.10 -1.08
N GLU A 172 -16.40 26.04 -0.82
CA GLU A 172 -17.81 25.94 -1.17
C GLU A 172 -18.77 26.25 -0.01
N LYS A 173 -18.33 26.07 1.25
CA LYS A 173 -19.18 26.11 2.45
C LYS A 173 -18.66 27.09 3.48
N THR A 174 -19.60 27.76 4.17
CA THR A 174 -19.29 28.67 5.27
C THR A 174 -19.07 27.96 6.61
N GLU A 175 -19.50 26.72 6.74
CA GLU A 175 -19.36 25.88 7.95
C GLU A 175 -19.14 24.43 7.56
N LEU A 176 -18.22 23.77 8.24
CA LEU A 176 -17.95 22.33 8.14
C LEU A 176 -18.04 21.68 9.50
N LYS A 177 -18.62 20.48 9.55
CA LYS A 177 -18.62 19.61 10.75
C LYS A 177 -17.63 18.50 10.51
N VAL A 178 -16.63 18.41 11.37
CA VAL A 178 -15.57 17.40 11.31
C VAL A 178 -15.55 16.65 12.65
N VAL A 179 -15.40 15.32 12.59
CA VAL A 179 -15.33 14.47 13.80
C VAL A 179 -14.10 14.81 14.62
N ASN A 180 -14.25 14.83 15.95
CA ASN A 180 -13.19 15.21 16.89
C ASN A 180 -12.85 14.12 17.92
N ASP A 181 -13.56 13.02 17.90
CA ASP A 181 -13.42 11.86 18.80
C ASP A 181 -12.58 10.71 18.21
N GLN A 182 -12.27 10.76 16.90
CA GLN A 182 -11.37 9.82 16.27
C GLN A 182 -9.97 10.43 16.19
N ARG A 183 -8.99 9.71 16.73
CA ARG A 183 -7.59 10.13 16.78
C ARG A 183 -6.69 9.19 15.96
N GLY A 184 -5.70 9.77 15.31
CA GLY A 184 -4.78 9.03 14.45
C GLY A 184 -3.59 9.88 14.04
N THR A 185 -2.82 9.35 13.10
CA THR A 185 -1.62 9.99 12.57
C THR A 185 -1.76 10.17 11.07
N PRO A 186 -1.92 11.40 10.55
CA PRO A 186 -1.86 11.64 9.11
C PRO A 186 -0.51 11.19 8.53
N THR A 187 -0.55 10.48 7.42
CA THR A 187 0.65 9.97 6.75
C THR A 187 0.75 10.56 5.35
N ARG A 188 1.86 11.24 5.09
CA ARG A 188 2.13 11.78 3.77
C ARG A 188 2.61 10.70 2.81
N ALA A 189 1.96 10.55 1.67
CA ALA A 189 2.28 9.53 0.67
C ALA A 189 3.75 9.56 0.21
N LYS A 190 4.35 10.75 0.12
CA LYS A 190 5.77 10.90 -0.23
C LYS A 190 6.69 10.24 0.79
N ASP A 191 6.38 10.35 2.09
CA ASP A 191 7.21 9.77 3.15
C ASP A 191 7.05 8.25 3.20
N LEU A 192 5.81 7.74 2.96
CA LEU A 192 5.59 6.30 2.76
C LEU A 192 6.36 5.75 1.55
N CYS A 193 6.47 6.52 0.45
CA CYS A 193 7.28 6.13 -0.70
C CYS A 193 8.77 6.03 -0.36
N GLU A 194 9.29 6.89 0.53
CA GLU A 194 10.68 6.78 1.02
C GLU A 194 10.88 5.45 1.77
N ALA A 195 9.95 5.08 2.66
CA ALA A 195 10.00 3.82 3.37
C ALA A 195 9.93 2.62 2.41
N ILE A 196 9.01 2.63 1.44
CA ILE A 196 8.90 1.58 0.42
C ILE A 196 10.21 1.44 -0.36
N CYS A 197 10.83 2.55 -0.77
CA CYS A 197 12.12 2.51 -1.47
C CYS A 197 13.22 1.90 -0.60
N ALA A 198 13.24 2.16 0.72
CA ALA A 198 14.21 1.54 1.63
C ALA A 198 14.04 0.00 1.69
N PHE A 199 12.79 -0.50 1.74
CA PHE A 199 12.51 -1.95 1.64
C PHE A 199 13.02 -2.51 0.30
N LEU A 200 12.74 -1.85 -0.81
CA LEU A 200 13.18 -2.30 -2.14
C LEU A 200 14.71 -2.32 -2.26
N LEU A 201 15.40 -1.30 -1.77
CA LEU A 201 16.86 -1.21 -1.81
C LEU A 201 17.53 -2.23 -0.86
N SER A 202 16.81 -2.85 0.05
CA SER A 202 17.28 -4.00 0.81
C SER A 202 17.37 -5.29 -0.01
N VAL A 203 16.72 -5.35 -1.18
CA VAL A 203 16.82 -6.46 -2.12
C VAL A 203 18.08 -6.29 -2.95
N PRO A 204 19.09 -7.19 -2.83
CA PRO A 204 20.41 -6.96 -3.45
C PRO A 204 20.38 -6.79 -4.97
N ALA A 205 19.44 -7.46 -5.65
CA ALA A 205 19.28 -7.32 -7.10
C ALA A 205 18.76 -5.93 -7.49
N ILE A 206 17.83 -5.36 -6.72
CA ILE A 206 17.29 -4.01 -6.97
C ILE A 206 18.34 -2.96 -6.63
N ALA A 207 19.00 -3.09 -5.47
CA ALA A 207 20.04 -2.15 -5.05
C ALA A 207 21.19 -2.03 -6.06
N ARG A 208 21.58 -3.15 -6.70
CA ARG A 208 22.64 -3.15 -7.74
C ARG A 208 22.17 -2.53 -9.07
N GLU A 209 20.89 -2.60 -9.37
CA GLU A 209 20.29 -2.09 -10.60
C GLU A 209 19.85 -0.62 -10.47
N ALA A 210 19.71 -0.09 -9.25
CA ALA A 210 19.32 1.30 -9.00
C ALA A 210 20.44 2.28 -9.42
N ALA A 211 20.11 3.25 -10.28
CA ALA A 211 21.07 4.22 -10.76
C ALA A 211 21.38 5.33 -9.73
N HIS A 212 20.40 5.67 -8.91
CA HIS A 212 20.45 6.77 -7.93
C HIS A 212 19.91 6.35 -6.56
N PRO A 213 20.51 5.34 -5.88
CA PRO A 213 20.02 4.87 -4.58
C PRO A 213 20.11 5.95 -3.50
N GLU A 214 20.99 6.94 -3.66
CA GLU A 214 21.12 8.10 -2.78
C GLU A 214 19.91 9.05 -2.82
N ALA A 215 19.06 8.94 -3.83
CA ALA A 215 17.81 9.67 -3.90
C ALA A 215 16.78 9.17 -2.87
N CYS A 216 16.98 8.00 -2.25
CA CYS A 216 16.17 7.53 -1.12
C CYS A 216 16.67 8.17 0.18
N ALA A 217 15.77 8.84 0.91
CA ALA A 217 16.12 9.53 2.15
C ALA A 217 16.43 8.55 3.29
N TYR A 218 15.77 7.40 3.32
CA TYR A 218 16.01 6.36 4.32
C TYR A 218 17.14 5.44 3.89
N LYS A 219 18.20 5.38 4.70
CA LYS A 219 19.28 4.43 4.48
C LYS A 219 18.88 3.08 5.07
N THR A 220 18.91 2.05 4.25
CA THR A 220 18.70 0.68 4.72
C THR A 220 19.96 0.25 5.49
N VAL A 221 19.84 0.06 6.80
CA VAL A 221 20.97 -0.37 7.67
C VAL A 221 21.09 -1.90 7.66
N SER A 222 19.99 -2.61 7.45
CA SER A 222 19.91 -4.08 7.35
C SER A 222 18.73 -4.47 6.49
N SER A 223 18.76 -5.68 5.89
CA SER A 223 17.59 -6.23 5.21
C SER A 223 16.49 -6.50 6.24
N PRO A 224 15.32 -5.85 6.13
CA PRO A 224 14.21 -6.12 7.04
C PRO A 224 13.71 -7.57 6.83
N GLU A 225 13.37 -8.24 7.91
CA GLU A 225 12.71 -9.56 7.82
C GLU A 225 11.37 -9.43 7.09
N PHE A 226 10.93 -10.51 6.43
CA PHE A 226 9.59 -10.52 5.85
C PHE A 226 8.55 -10.59 6.97
N GLY A 227 7.43 -9.89 6.80
CA GLY A 227 6.40 -9.81 7.83
C GLY A 227 5.65 -8.48 7.81
N ILE A 228 5.04 -8.14 8.92
CA ILE A 228 4.17 -6.97 9.08
C ILE A 228 4.96 -5.82 9.71
N TYR A 229 4.74 -4.62 9.18
CA TYR A 229 5.33 -3.37 9.65
C TYR A 229 4.26 -2.28 9.69
N HIS A 230 4.42 -1.33 10.61
CA HIS A 230 3.65 -0.11 10.64
C HIS A 230 4.48 1.04 10.10
N PHE A 231 3.87 1.89 9.29
CA PHE A 231 4.44 3.15 8.86
C PHE A 231 3.40 4.26 8.92
N SER A 232 3.66 5.27 9.75
CA SER A 232 2.94 6.54 9.77
C SER A 232 3.93 7.68 10.02
N ASN A 233 3.53 8.92 9.75
CA ASN A 233 4.28 10.05 10.26
C ASN A 233 4.09 10.17 11.78
N GLU A 234 4.59 11.20 12.41
CA GLU A 234 4.50 11.44 13.84
C GLU A 234 3.25 12.27 14.19
N GLY A 235 2.82 12.15 15.44
CA GLY A 235 1.72 12.92 15.99
C GLY A 235 0.53 12.05 16.39
N ASN A 236 -0.42 12.67 17.10
CA ASN A 236 -1.69 12.10 17.50
C ASN A 236 -2.73 13.22 17.52
N ILE A 237 -3.49 13.36 16.45
CA ILE A 237 -4.45 14.42 16.23
C ILE A 237 -5.83 13.84 15.92
N SER A 238 -6.88 14.65 16.03
CA SER A 238 -8.21 14.31 15.53
C SER A 238 -8.36 14.67 14.05
N TRP A 239 -9.41 14.17 13.40
CA TRP A 239 -9.79 14.65 12.06
C TRP A 239 -10.11 16.15 12.07
N PHE A 240 -10.67 16.65 13.18
CA PHE A 240 -10.93 18.09 13.37
C PHE A 240 -9.62 18.89 13.40
N ASP A 241 -8.61 18.42 14.12
CA ASP A 241 -7.29 19.09 14.19
C ASP A 241 -6.58 19.06 12.82
N PHE A 242 -6.86 18.02 12.01
CA PHE A 242 -6.26 17.86 10.69
C PHE A 242 -6.93 18.75 9.63
N ALA A 243 -8.22 19.13 9.81
CA ALA A 243 -8.98 19.98 8.89
C ALA A 243 -8.62 21.47 9.03
#